data_4d5af0d6cd200d116d7b7328103092b5
#
_entry.id   4d5af0d6cd200d116d7b7328103092b5
#
_cell.length_a   1.000
_cell.length_b   1.000
_cell.length_c   1.000
_cell.angle_alpha   90.00
_cell.angle_beta   90.00
_cell.angle_gamma   90.00
#
_symmetry.space_group_name_H-M   'P 1'
#
loop_
_entity.id
_entity.type
_entity.pdbx_description
1 polymer ?
#
loop_
_entity_poly.entity_id
_entity_poly.type
_entity_poly.pdbx_seq_one_letter_code
_entity_poly.pdbx_strand_id
1 'polypeptide(L)'
;MTGDMISARRAYEIGLVNRIFPDAQLEEQTNAFLAKLLQRPSLALGLAKRAIDWGVGLDKMTHMDIEVLVQSLLITAKDFPETLQKGFSTMLKK
;
A
#
# COMPACT_ATOMS: atom_id res chain seq x y z
N MET A 1 -9.25 14.43 22.33
CA MET A 1 -7.98 14.52 23.10
C MET A 1 -8.15 14.12 24.55
N THR A 2 -9.05 13.19 24.80
CA THR A 2 -9.36 12.72 26.17
C THR A 2 -8.36 11.68 26.66
N GLY A 3 -7.60 11.05 25.77
CA GLY A 3 -6.72 9.93 26.12
C GLY A 3 -7.44 8.62 26.41
N ASP A 4 -8.70 8.51 26.05
CA ASP A 4 -9.50 7.31 26.26
C ASP A 4 -8.98 6.13 25.45
N MET A 5 -9.05 4.93 26.03
CA MET A 5 -8.74 3.70 25.30
C MET A 5 -9.87 3.31 24.39
N ILE A 6 -9.56 2.87 23.18
CA ILE A 6 -10.53 2.33 22.23
C ILE A 6 -10.24 0.86 21.95
N SER A 7 -11.28 0.11 21.59
CA SER A 7 -11.12 -1.30 21.22
C SER A 7 -10.48 -1.44 19.85
N ALA A 8 -9.89 -2.61 19.57
CA ALA A 8 -9.37 -2.95 18.25
C ALA A 8 -10.46 -2.84 17.17
N ARG A 9 -11.68 -3.29 17.47
CA ARG A 9 -12.82 -3.18 16.55
C ARG A 9 -13.14 -1.73 16.21
N ARG A 10 -13.17 -0.85 17.22
CA ARG A 10 -13.41 0.58 16.98
C ARG A 10 -12.30 1.21 16.17
N ALA A 11 -11.04 0.85 16.44
CA ALA A 11 -9.90 1.31 15.66
C ALA A 11 -10.01 0.89 14.18
N TYR A 12 -10.50 -0.32 13.92
CA TYR A 12 -10.75 -0.79 12.56
C TYR A 12 -11.89 -0.02 11.88
N GLU A 13 -13.00 0.18 12.58
CA GLU A 13 -14.18 0.90 12.06
C GLU A 13 -13.86 2.34 11.63
N ILE A 14 -13.03 3.03 12.40
CA ILE A 14 -12.63 4.42 12.09
C ILE A 14 -11.43 4.53 11.15
N GLY A 15 -10.89 3.41 10.68
CA GLY A 15 -9.78 3.39 9.73
C GLY A 15 -8.40 3.60 10.33
N LEU A 16 -8.27 3.53 11.66
CA LEU A 16 -6.96 3.68 12.32
C LEU A 16 -6.04 2.49 12.04
N VAL A 17 -6.61 1.28 11.98
CA VAL A 17 -5.88 0.04 11.64
C VAL A 17 -6.51 -0.64 10.44
N ASN A 18 -5.71 -1.32 9.64
CA ASN A 18 -6.13 -1.94 8.38
C ASN A 18 -6.84 -3.27 8.56
N ARG A 19 -6.48 -4.02 9.59
CA ARG A 19 -7.00 -5.36 9.88
C ARG A 19 -7.00 -5.59 11.37
N ILE A 20 -7.89 -6.46 11.82
CA ILE A 20 -7.91 -6.98 13.19
C ILE A 20 -7.99 -8.50 13.14
N PHE A 21 -7.33 -9.16 14.07
CA PHE A 21 -7.29 -10.62 14.16
C PHE A 21 -7.42 -11.04 15.62
N PRO A 22 -7.90 -12.27 15.91
CA PRO A 22 -7.80 -12.84 17.24
C PRO A 22 -6.32 -12.91 17.69
N ASP A 23 -6.06 -12.70 18.98
CA ASP A 23 -4.68 -12.65 19.51
C ASP A 23 -3.85 -13.86 19.11
N ALA A 24 -4.43 -15.06 19.14
CA ALA A 24 -3.75 -16.30 18.78
C ALA A 24 -3.32 -16.37 17.31
N GLN A 25 -3.94 -15.58 16.43
CA GLN A 25 -3.68 -15.57 14.99
C GLN A 25 -2.94 -14.33 14.53
N LEU A 26 -2.68 -13.36 15.40
CA LEU A 26 -2.13 -12.07 15.03
C LEU A 26 -0.82 -12.19 14.27
N GLU A 27 0.14 -12.94 14.79
CA GLU A 27 1.45 -13.11 14.17
C GLU A 27 1.35 -13.79 12.80
N GLU A 28 0.63 -14.90 12.72
CA GLU A 28 0.45 -15.65 11.48
C GLU A 28 -0.22 -14.81 10.40
N GLN A 29 -1.32 -14.14 10.73
CA GLN A 29 -2.08 -13.33 9.78
C GLN A 29 -1.32 -12.07 9.37
N THR A 30 -0.56 -11.47 10.27
CA THR A 30 0.30 -10.33 9.95
C THR A 30 1.40 -10.75 8.96
N ASN A 31 2.05 -11.88 9.20
CA ASN A 31 3.07 -12.40 8.30
C ASN A 31 2.50 -12.75 6.92
N ALA A 32 1.29 -13.31 6.87
CA ALA A 32 0.61 -13.58 5.61
C ALA A 32 0.28 -12.29 4.83
N PHE A 33 -0.11 -11.24 5.52
CA PHE A 33 -0.34 -9.92 4.90
C PHE A 33 0.96 -9.31 4.36
N LEU A 34 2.03 -9.35 5.16
CA LEU A 34 3.35 -8.85 4.75
C LEU A 34 3.91 -9.62 3.54
N ALA A 35 3.67 -10.93 3.47
CA ALA A 35 4.10 -11.73 2.34
C ALA A 35 3.50 -11.24 1.01
N LYS A 36 2.27 -10.74 1.03
CA LYS A 36 1.65 -10.13 -0.16
C LYS A 36 2.35 -8.85 -0.60
N LEU A 37 2.78 -8.03 0.36
CA LEU A 37 3.55 -6.82 0.05
C LEU A 37 4.93 -7.16 -0.53
N LEU A 38 5.57 -8.18 0.00
CA LEU A 38 6.90 -8.63 -0.47
C LEU A 38 6.88 -9.14 -1.91
N GLN A 39 5.72 -9.51 -2.44
CA GLN A 39 5.57 -9.90 -3.84
C GLN A 39 5.55 -8.71 -4.80
N ARG A 40 5.47 -7.50 -4.29
CA ARG A 40 5.45 -6.28 -5.11
C ARG A 40 6.87 -5.76 -5.33
N PRO A 41 7.15 -5.10 -6.46
CA PRO A 41 8.46 -4.49 -6.69
C PRO A 41 8.79 -3.47 -5.59
N SER A 42 9.98 -3.59 -5.00
CA SER A 42 10.37 -2.72 -3.88
C SER A 42 10.41 -1.25 -4.26
N LEU A 43 10.87 -0.94 -5.48
CA LEU A 43 10.89 0.43 -5.98
C LEU A 43 9.48 1.03 -6.05
N ALA A 44 8.52 0.26 -6.58
CA ALA A 44 7.14 0.71 -6.69
C ALA A 44 6.50 0.96 -5.32
N LEU A 45 6.72 0.05 -4.36
CA LEU A 45 6.24 0.23 -2.98
C LEU A 45 6.85 1.45 -2.31
N GLY A 46 8.17 1.64 -2.45
CA GLY A 46 8.87 2.78 -1.87
C GLY A 46 8.38 4.11 -2.44
N LEU A 47 8.21 4.19 -3.75
CA LEU A 47 7.71 5.39 -4.41
C LEU A 47 6.23 5.66 -4.10
N ALA A 48 5.40 4.61 -4.01
CA ALA A 48 4.00 4.75 -3.61
C ALA A 48 3.88 5.34 -2.20
N LYS A 49 4.67 4.85 -1.26
CA LYS A 49 4.72 5.40 0.10
C LYS A 49 5.09 6.87 0.10
N ARG A 50 6.14 7.25 -0.64
CA ARG A 50 6.57 8.65 -0.74
C ARG A 50 5.51 9.52 -1.41
N ALA A 51 4.87 9.04 -2.46
CA ALA A 51 3.83 9.79 -3.14
C ALA A 51 2.64 10.09 -2.21
N ILE A 52 2.25 9.15 -1.37
CA ILE A 52 1.21 9.34 -0.37
C ILE A 52 1.65 10.40 0.66
N ASP A 53 2.87 10.30 1.17
CA ASP A 53 3.40 11.25 2.17
C ASP A 53 3.49 12.67 1.58
N TRP A 54 3.97 12.81 0.36
CA TRP A 54 4.04 14.12 -0.32
C TRP A 54 2.66 14.71 -0.58
N GLY A 55 1.67 13.86 -0.90
CA GLY A 55 0.32 14.30 -1.22
C GLY A 55 -0.40 15.01 -0.09
N VAL A 56 0.00 14.78 1.15
CA VAL A 56 -0.65 15.39 2.32
C VAL A 56 -0.55 16.92 2.31
N GLY A 57 0.58 17.46 1.84
CA GLY A 57 0.81 18.91 1.83
C GLY A 57 0.74 19.58 0.46
N LEU A 58 0.40 18.83 -0.60
CA LEU A 58 0.41 19.34 -1.97
C LEU A 58 -1.01 19.57 -2.50
N ASP A 59 -1.15 20.55 -3.40
CA ASP A 59 -2.38 20.68 -4.18
C ASP A 59 -2.53 19.52 -5.17
N LYS A 60 -3.73 19.31 -5.65
CA LYS A 60 -4.07 18.18 -6.52
C LYS A 60 -3.24 18.15 -7.81
N MET A 61 -3.06 19.28 -8.46
CA MET A 61 -2.35 19.35 -9.75
C MET A 61 -0.88 19.03 -9.60
N THR A 62 -0.23 19.60 -8.58
CA THR A 62 1.19 19.31 -8.29
C THR A 62 1.39 17.84 -7.94
N HIS A 63 0.48 17.25 -7.15
CA HIS A 63 0.55 15.84 -6.80
C HIS A 63 0.39 14.95 -8.03
N MET A 64 -0.54 15.27 -8.93
CA MET A 64 -0.70 14.54 -10.19
C MET A 64 0.54 14.59 -11.08
N ASP A 65 1.20 15.76 -11.17
CA ASP A 65 2.43 15.91 -11.93
C ASP A 65 3.55 15.02 -11.35
N ILE A 66 3.68 14.96 -10.04
CA ILE A 66 4.63 14.08 -9.36
C ILE A 66 4.32 12.62 -9.67
N GLU A 67 3.05 12.20 -9.64
CA GLU A 67 2.65 10.83 -9.97
C GLU A 67 3.00 10.45 -11.41
N VAL A 68 2.85 11.36 -12.35
CA VAL A 68 3.25 11.16 -13.76
C VAL A 68 4.77 10.91 -13.85
N LEU A 69 5.58 11.72 -13.15
CA LEU A 69 7.03 11.53 -13.12
C LEU A 69 7.43 10.19 -12.50
N VAL A 70 6.80 9.82 -11.39
CA VAL A 70 7.03 8.55 -10.71
C VAL A 70 6.66 7.38 -11.63
N GLN A 71 5.52 7.44 -12.31
CA GLN A 71 5.10 6.41 -13.25
C GLN A 71 6.08 6.27 -14.41
N SER A 72 6.57 7.38 -14.95
CA SER A 72 7.57 7.37 -16.02
C SER A 72 8.87 6.69 -15.58
N LEU A 73 9.29 6.91 -14.33
CA LEU A 73 10.47 6.24 -13.76
C LEU A 73 10.22 4.74 -13.60
N LEU A 74 9.05 4.34 -13.11
CA LEU A 74 8.69 2.94 -12.90
C LEU A 74 8.62 2.15 -14.21
N ILE A 75 8.15 2.75 -15.30
CA ILE A 75 8.07 2.12 -16.61
C ILE A 75 9.47 1.70 -17.12
N THR A 76 10.51 2.45 -16.75
CA THR A 76 11.89 2.13 -17.14
C THR A 76 12.58 1.14 -16.20
N ALA A 77 11.95 0.75 -15.10
CA ALA A 77 12.51 -0.19 -14.14
C ALA A 77 12.58 -1.61 -14.73
N LYS A 78 13.63 -2.34 -14.38
CA LYS A 78 13.88 -3.68 -14.94
C LYS A 78 12.76 -4.69 -14.68
N ASP A 79 12.06 -4.56 -13.58
CA ASP A 79 11.01 -5.49 -13.15
C ASP A 79 9.60 -5.09 -13.64
N PHE A 80 9.46 -3.95 -14.33
CA PHE A 80 8.17 -3.47 -14.81
C PHE A 80 7.45 -4.47 -15.72
N PRO A 81 8.10 -5.08 -16.72
CA PRO A 81 7.44 -6.05 -17.60
C PRO A 81 6.87 -7.25 -16.85
N GLU A 82 7.61 -7.78 -15.88
CA GLU A 82 7.15 -8.91 -15.06
C GLU A 82 5.94 -8.51 -14.19
N THR A 83 6.00 -7.33 -13.63
CA THR A 83 4.92 -6.79 -12.81
C THR A 83 3.64 -6.61 -13.63
N LEU A 84 3.78 -6.12 -14.85
CA LEU A 84 2.67 -5.95 -15.76
C LEU A 84 2.03 -7.29 -16.12
N GLN A 85 2.84 -8.29 -16.45
CA GLN A 85 2.37 -9.63 -16.75
C GLN A 85 1.64 -10.26 -15.57
N LYS A 86 2.19 -10.13 -14.37
CA LYS A 86 1.54 -10.61 -13.15
C LYS A 86 0.19 -9.92 -12.90
N GLY A 87 0.15 -8.62 -13.11
CA GLY A 87 -1.07 -7.84 -12.98
C GLY A 87 -2.16 -8.31 -13.95
N PHE A 88 -1.83 -8.48 -15.22
CA PHE A 88 -2.75 -8.97 -16.21
C PHE A 88 -3.21 -10.40 -15.94
N SER A 89 -2.30 -11.28 -15.56
CA SER A 89 -2.65 -12.66 -15.20
C SER A 89 -3.63 -12.72 -14.04
N THR A 90 -3.45 -11.86 -13.06
CA THR A 90 -4.37 -11.76 -11.90
C THR A 90 -5.74 -11.24 -12.31
N MET A 91 -5.79 -10.25 -13.20
CA MET A 91 -7.05 -9.72 -13.73
C MET A 91 -7.84 -10.76 -14.53
N LEU A 92 -7.16 -11.56 -15.36
CA LEU A 92 -7.78 -12.57 -16.18
C LEU A 92 -8.32 -13.76 -15.38
N LYS A 93 -7.81 -13.99 -14.17
CA LYS A 93 -8.26 -15.07 -13.27
C LYS A 93 -9.48 -14.69 -12.42
N LYS A 94 -9.87 -13.45 -12.43
CA LYS A 94 -11.09 -12.98 -11.79
C LYS A 94 -12.26 -13.09 -12.79
#